data_a2788dd7c276b5eec376f1ac87920dcb
#
_entry.id   a2788dd7c276b5eec376f1ac87920dcb
#
_cell.length_a   1.000
_cell.length_b   1.000
_cell.length_c   1.000
_cell.angle_alpha   90.00
_cell.angle_beta   90.00
_cell.angle_gamma   90.00
#
_symmetry.space_group_name_H-M   'P 1'
#
loop_
_entity.id
_entity.type
_entity.pdbx_description
1 polymer ?
#
loop_
_entity_poly.entity_id
_entity_poly.type
_entity_poly.pdbx_seq_one_letter_code
_entity_poly.pdbx_strand_id
1 'polypeptide(L)'
;MLKIGYFADGKWARICLLKILQNPQIQINFIVLRKTKDIKLEKLALRYQIPCYTHIDINSKEFLNELKKYSNDLLVSMSFDQIFKEELLKLYPRKIINCHAGKLPFYRGRNILNWALINDEKEFGISVHFIDKGIDTGDIILQKTYEIKDSDDYTTLLNLCHKECANLLYESLILFLEDNVKAYKQKEGGFYCPKRKKGDEIINWIQSTREIFNFIRALNTKDLGASYKTALQIKVI
;
A
#
# COMPACT_ATOMS: atom_id res chain seq x y z
N MET A 1 -4.24 -9.46 23.84
CA MET A 1 -4.94 -8.37 23.09
C MET A 1 -3.85 -7.53 22.42
N LEU A 2 -3.90 -7.37 21.11
CA LEU A 2 -2.94 -6.61 20.31
C LEU A 2 -3.43 -5.16 20.16
N LYS A 3 -2.65 -4.19 20.59
CA LYS A 3 -2.96 -2.74 20.48
C LYS A 3 -2.20 -2.12 19.33
N ILE A 4 -2.92 -1.52 18.38
CA ILE A 4 -2.31 -0.99 17.16
C ILE A 4 -2.61 0.50 16.95
N GLY A 5 -1.65 1.23 16.36
CA GLY A 5 -1.86 2.50 15.67
C GLY A 5 -1.98 2.25 14.17
N TYR A 6 -2.99 2.81 13.49
CA TYR A 6 -3.29 2.52 12.09
C TYR A 6 -3.09 3.75 11.21
N PHE A 7 -2.08 3.72 10.35
CA PHE A 7 -1.75 4.74 9.35
C PHE A 7 -2.34 4.30 8.01
N ALA A 8 -3.43 4.91 7.59
CA ALA A 8 -4.29 4.27 6.60
C ALA A 8 -5.00 5.23 5.66
N ASP A 9 -5.28 4.77 4.44
CA ASP A 9 -6.13 5.47 3.49
C ASP A 9 -6.75 4.53 2.46
N GLY A 10 -7.88 4.96 1.89
CA GLY A 10 -8.52 4.31 0.75
C GLY A 10 -9.34 3.05 1.07
N LYS A 11 -9.86 2.45 -0.01
CA LYS A 11 -10.82 1.33 0.07
C LYS A 11 -10.24 0.09 0.76
N TRP A 12 -8.99 -0.28 0.46
CA TRP A 12 -8.32 -1.44 1.10
C TRP A 12 -8.15 -1.24 2.60
N ALA A 13 -7.75 -0.04 3.05
CA ALA A 13 -7.64 0.26 4.48
C ALA A 13 -9.00 0.17 5.19
N ARG A 14 -10.09 0.61 4.54
CA ARG A 14 -11.45 0.46 5.09
C ARG A 14 -11.88 -1.00 5.21
N ILE A 15 -11.58 -1.83 4.20
CA ILE A 15 -11.90 -3.26 4.23
C ILE A 15 -11.14 -3.94 5.37
N CYS A 16 -9.84 -3.61 5.54
CA CYS A 16 -9.03 -4.14 6.63
C CYS A 16 -9.55 -3.67 7.99
N LEU A 17 -9.86 -2.37 8.15
CA LEU A 17 -10.44 -1.83 9.38
C LEU A 17 -11.69 -2.59 9.81
N LEU A 18 -12.62 -2.85 8.88
CA LEU A 18 -13.84 -3.58 9.19
C LEU A 18 -13.57 -5.03 9.66
N LYS A 19 -12.55 -5.68 9.12
CA LYS A 19 -12.11 -7.00 9.60
C LYS A 19 -11.51 -6.93 11.01
N ILE A 20 -10.65 -5.95 11.26
CA ILE A 20 -10.03 -5.74 12.57
C ILE A 20 -11.09 -5.50 13.65
N LEU A 21 -12.08 -4.66 13.35
CA LEU A 21 -13.18 -4.33 14.28
C LEU A 21 -14.08 -5.51 14.66
N GLN A 22 -14.06 -6.59 13.86
CA GLN A 22 -14.77 -7.84 14.19
C GLN A 22 -14.00 -8.74 15.16
N ASN A 23 -12.71 -8.45 15.41
CA ASN A 23 -11.89 -9.25 16.31
C ASN A 23 -11.66 -8.52 17.64
N PRO A 24 -12.28 -8.95 18.75
CA PRO A 24 -12.14 -8.30 20.04
C PRO A 24 -10.73 -8.38 20.65
N GLN A 25 -9.86 -9.22 20.09
CA GLN A 25 -8.47 -9.35 20.53
C GLN A 25 -7.53 -8.29 19.89
N ILE A 26 -8.05 -7.46 18.94
CA ILE A 26 -7.27 -6.37 18.33
C ILE A 26 -7.94 -5.04 18.65
N GLN A 27 -7.22 -4.17 19.33
CA GLN A 27 -7.66 -2.82 19.66
C GLN A 27 -6.95 -1.79 18.76
N ILE A 28 -7.72 -0.91 18.13
CA ILE A 28 -7.17 0.23 17.40
C ILE A 28 -7.16 1.43 18.34
N ASN A 29 -5.98 1.89 18.74
CA ASN A 29 -5.83 3.02 19.63
C ASN A 29 -6.09 4.36 18.93
N PHE A 30 -5.70 4.47 17.66
CA PHE A 30 -5.93 5.64 16.81
C PHE A 30 -5.77 5.30 15.32
N ILE A 31 -6.29 6.18 14.47
CA ILE A 31 -6.08 6.15 13.02
C ILE A 31 -5.42 7.46 12.59
N VAL A 32 -4.41 7.37 11.73
CA VAL A 32 -3.81 8.52 11.03
C VAL A 32 -4.18 8.47 9.57
N LEU A 33 -4.86 9.50 9.07
CA LEU A 33 -5.26 9.62 7.68
C LEU A 33 -4.24 10.43 6.86
N ARG A 34 -4.24 10.21 5.55
CA ARG A 34 -3.51 11.07 4.61
C ARG A 34 -4.01 12.51 4.67
N LYS A 35 -3.19 13.43 4.16
CA LYS A 35 -3.58 14.84 3.99
C LYS A 35 -4.83 14.98 3.11
N THR A 36 -4.91 14.22 2.02
CA THR A 36 -6.12 14.06 1.18
C THR A 36 -6.91 12.86 1.68
N LYS A 37 -7.63 13.03 2.79
CA LYS A 37 -8.27 11.96 3.56
C LYS A 37 -9.39 11.23 2.82
N ASP A 38 -9.51 9.93 3.08
CA ASP A 38 -10.72 9.16 2.76
C ASP A 38 -11.84 9.47 3.77
N ILE A 39 -12.81 10.27 3.33
CA ILE A 39 -13.96 10.68 4.17
C ILE A 39 -14.72 9.45 4.73
N LYS A 40 -14.78 8.34 3.98
CA LYS A 40 -15.47 7.13 4.45
C LYS A 40 -14.69 6.45 5.58
N LEU A 41 -13.36 6.48 5.54
CA LEU A 41 -12.52 5.95 6.61
C LEU A 41 -12.64 6.81 7.88
N GLU A 42 -12.66 8.15 7.73
CA GLU A 42 -12.89 9.08 8.83
C GLU A 42 -14.26 8.87 9.50
N LYS A 43 -15.33 8.70 8.69
CA LYS A 43 -16.68 8.40 9.22
C LYS A 43 -16.72 7.06 9.97
N LEU A 44 -15.97 6.06 9.53
CA LEU A 44 -15.85 4.80 10.25
C LEU A 44 -15.14 4.99 11.59
N ALA A 45 -14.02 5.72 11.61
CA ALA A 45 -13.30 6.03 12.85
C ALA A 45 -14.23 6.71 13.86
N LEU A 46 -14.98 7.73 13.43
CA LEU A 46 -15.96 8.43 14.27
C LEU A 46 -17.05 7.49 14.80
N ARG A 47 -17.62 6.64 13.92
CA ARG A 47 -18.67 5.68 14.30
C ARG A 47 -18.23 4.71 15.39
N TYR A 48 -16.97 4.29 15.34
CA TYR A 48 -16.39 3.34 16.32
C TYR A 48 -15.62 4.06 17.45
N GLN A 49 -15.75 5.40 17.56
CA GLN A 49 -15.12 6.23 18.59
C GLN A 49 -13.59 6.05 18.65
N ILE A 50 -12.95 5.82 17.49
CA ILE A 50 -11.51 5.70 17.39
C ILE A 50 -10.91 7.08 17.16
N PRO A 51 -9.95 7.55 18.00
CA PRO A 51 -9.22 8.79 17.79
C PRO A 51 -8.63 8.85 16.36
N CYS A 52 -8.86 9.99 15.67
CA CYS A 52 -8.47 10.12 14.28
C CYS A 52 -7.67 11.40 14.06
N TYR A 53 -6.43 11.25 13.57
CA TYR A 53 -5.51 12.35 13.27
C TYR A 53 -5.51 12.63 11.77
N THR A 54 -5.60 13.91 11.42
CA THR A 54 -5.56 14.41 10.04
C THR A 54 -4.58 15.56 9.92
N HIS A 55 -4.00 15.75 8.72
CA HIS A 55 -3.13 16.89 8.42
C HIS A 55 -1.90 17.05 9.32
N ILE A 56 -1.38 15.96 9.87
CA ILE A 56 -0.20 15.95 10.73
C ILE A 56 1.05 15.49 9.97
N ASP A 57 2.22 15.96 10.42
CA ASP A 57 3.51 15.33 10.10
C ASP A 57 3.79 14.24 11.15
N ILE A 58 3.78 12.97 10.72
CA ILE A 58 3.99 11.82 11.60
C ILE A 58 5.39 11.77 12.21
N ASN A 59 6.33 12.55 11.68
CA ASN A 59 7.71 12.63 12.17
C ASN A 59 7.97 13.87 13.02
N SER A 60 6.96 14.71 13.25
CA SER A 60 7.09 15.90 14.10
C SER A 60 7.29 15.50 15.56
N LYS A 61 8.00 16.34 16.32
CA LYS A 61 8.21 16.11 17.77
C LYS A 61 6.89 16.04 18.53
N GLU A 62 5.92 16.85 18.14
CA GLU A 62 4.58 16.91 18.69
C GLU A 62 3.89 15.56 18.54
N PHE A 63 3.88 14.99 17.33
CA PHE A 63 3.25 13.71 17.08
C PHE A 63 3.99 12.54 17.73
N LEU A 64 5.33 12.55 17.71
CA LEU A 64 6.13 11.54 18.43
C LEU A 64 5.86 11.56 19.94
N ASN A 65 5.63 12.72 20.55
CA ASN A 65 5.22 12.83 21.93
C ASN A 65 3.79 12.36 22.15
N GLU A 66 2.89 12.61 21.21
CA GLU A 66 1.52 12.08 21.23
C GLU A 66 1.52 10.55 21.19
N LEU A 67 2.31 9.95 20.29
CA LEU A 67 2.44 8.50 20.18
C LEU A 67 2.87 7.81 21.48
N LYS A 68 3.70 8.47 22.30
CA LYS A 68 4.16 7.93 23.59
C LYS A 68 3.04 7.78 24.62
N LYS A 69 1.92 8.49 24.44
CA LYS A 69 0.75 8.37 25.32
C LYS A 69 -0.03 7.07 25.07
N TYR A 70 0.17 6.45 23.93
CA TYR A 70 -0.48 5.20 23.56
C TYR A 70 0.46 4.03 23.82
N SER A 71 -0.05 3.00 24.47
CA SER A 71 0.65 1.72 24.63
C SER A 71 0.40 0.84 23.40
N ASN A 72 1.01 1.20 22.24
CA ASN A 72 0.88 0.40 21.03
C ASN A 72 1.90 -0.76 21.04
N ASP A 73 1.41 -1.95 20.70
CA ASP A 73 2.27 -3.09 20.44
C ASP A 73 2.84 -3.03 19.03
N LEU A 74 2.05 -2.47 18.07
CA LEU A 74 2.39 -2.41 16.66
C LEU A 74 1.85 -1.13 16.01
N LEU A 75 2.59 -0.57 15.07
CA LEU A 75 2.10 0.43 14.13
C LEU A 75 1.90 -0.24 12.77
N VAL A 76 0.76 0.04 12.15
CA VAL A 76 0.34 -0.61 10.89
C VAL A 76 0.13 0.43 9.82
N SER A 77 0.80 0.28 8.69
CA SER A 77 0.68 1.14 7.51
C SER A 77 -0.05 0.41 6.39
N MET A 78 -1.02 1.08 5.78
CA MET A 78 -1.70 0.60 4.57
C MET A 78 -2.09 1.77 3.67
N SER A 79 -1.45 1.86 2.50
CA SER A 79 -1.73 2.95 1.55
C SER A 79 -1.50 4.34 2.16
N PHE A 80 -0.52 4.48 3.02
CA PHE A 80 -0.14 5.75 3.63
C PHE A 80 0.92 6.47 2.79
N ASP A 81 1.02 7.80 2.86
CA ASP A 81 1.81 8.60 1.93
C ASP A 81 3.05 9.29 2.54
N GLN A 82 3.24 9.17 3.86
CA GLN A 82 4.42 9.69 4.54
C GLN A 82 5.41 8.57 4.85
N ILE A 83 6.69 8.93 4.85
CA ILE A 83 7.79 8.02 5.19
C ILE A 83 8.00 8.05 6.70
N PHE A 84 8.13 6.87 7.30
CA PHE A 84 8.49 6.69 8.69
C PHE A 84 9.99 6.94 8.85
N LYS A 85 10.38 8.07 9.46
CA LYS A 85 11.78 8.46 9.63
C LYS A 85 12.43 7.83 10.85
N GLU A 86 13.73 8.02 10.98
CA GLU A 86 14.59 7.34 11.95
C GLU A 86 14.10 7.47 13.40
N GLU A 87 13.65 8.65 13.82
CA GLU A 87 13.16 8.86 15.18
C GLU A 87 11.93 8.00 15.50
N LEU A 88 10.99 7.90 14.55
CA LEU A 88 9.81 7.04 14.69
C LEU A 88 10.20 5.56 14.66
N LEU A 89 11.13 5.17 13.78
CA LEU A 89 11.64 3.81 13.71
C LEU A 89 12.35 3.37 15.00
N LYS A 90 13.11 4.28 15.63
CA LYS A 90 13.75 4.04 16.93
C LYS A 90 12.76 3.91 18.08
N LEU A 91 11.63 4.62 18.01
CA LEU A 91 10.57 4.53 19.02
C LEU A 91 9.84 3.19 18.98
N TYR A 92 9.73 2.58 17.79
CA TYR A 92 9.04 1.30 17.55
C TYR A 92 9.93 0.32 16.78
N PRO A 93 11.06 -0.14 17.36
CA PRO A 93 12.02 -1.02 16.67
C PRO A 93 11.37 -2.35 16.32
N ARG A 94 11.31 -2.70 15.00
CA ARG A 94 10.63 -3.90 14.48
C ARG A 94 9.15 -4.03 14.91
N LYS A 95 8.48 -2.90 15.11
CA LYS A 95 7.07 -2.82 15.49
C LYS A 95 6.28 -1.92 14.53
N ILE A 96 6.77 -1.70 13.32
CA ILE A 96 6.06 -0.98 12.27
C ILE A 96 6.01 -1.89 11.04
N ILE A 97 4.80 -2.17 10.56
CA ILE A 97 4.58 -3.00 9.37
C ILE A 97 3.84 -2.24 8.29
N ASN A 98 4.06 -2.62 7.04
CA ASN A 98 3.35 -2.08 5.89
C ASN A 98 2.79 -3.20 5.01
N CYS A 99 1.60 -2.99 4.46
CA CYS A 99 1.07 -3.82 3.39
C CYS A 99 1.31 -3.14 2.05
N HIS A 100 2.11 -3.79 1.21
CA HIS A 100 2.55 -3.32 -0.09
C HIS A 100 2.02 -4.22 -1.22
N ALA A 101 1.42 -3.62 -2.27
CA ALA A 101 0.91 -4.35 -3.42
C ALA A 101 2.02 -4.66 -4.43
N GLY A 102 3.14 -5.23 -3.97
CA GLY A 102 4.30 -5.61 -4.76
C GLY A 102 4.89 -6.94 -4.28
N LYS A 103 5.44 -7.72 -5.23
CA LYS A 103 6.16 -8.95 -4.96
C LYS A 103 7.60 -8.62 -4.56
N LEU A 104 7.82 -8.26 -3.29
CA LEU A 104 9.15 -7.91 -2.78
C LEU A 104 10.15 -9.07 -2.92
N PRO A 105 11.41 -8.81 -3.24
CA PRO A 105 12.13 -7.52 -3.31
C PRO A 105 11.90 -6.74 -4.61
N PHE A 106 11.22 -7.30 -5.58
CA PHE A 106 10.87 -6.63 -6.84
C PHE A 106 9.64 -5.74 -6.62
N TYR A 107 9.46 -4.75 -7.50
CA TYR A 107 8.29 -3.88 -7.45
C TYR A 107 8.14 -3.13 -6.11
N ARG A 108 9.25 -2.65 -5.52
CA ARG A 108 9.24 -1.66 -4.44
C ARG A 108 8.71 -0.32 -4.97
N GLY A 109 8.15 0.53 -4.13
CA GLY A 109 7.82 1.90 -4.48
C GLY A 109 6.36 2.13 -4.88
N ARG A 110 6.10 2.74 -6.04
CA ARG A 110 4.78 3.25 -6.40
C ARG A 110 4.27 2.76 -7.75
N ASN A 111 2.91 2.82 -7.91
CA ASN A 111 2.23 2.44 -9.16
C ASN A 111 2.52 0.99 -9.61
N ILE A 112 2.69 0.09 -8.66
CA ILE A 112 3.18 -1.27 -8.87
C ILE A 112 2.34 -2.04 -9.88
N LEU A 113 1.00 -1.98 -9.77
CA LEU A 113 0.10 -2.70 -10.69
C LEU A 113 0.23 -2.20 -12.13
N ASN A 114 0.43 -0.87 -12.30
CA ASN A 114 0.69 -0.32 -13.64
C ASN A 114 2.00 -0.89 -14.21
N TRP A 115 3.08 -0.85 -13.41
CA TRP A 115 4.39 -1.34 -13.86
C TRP A 115 4.39 -2.85 -14.12
N ALA A 116 3.70 -3.65 -13.31
CA ALA A 116 3.57 -5.09 -13.54
C ALA A 116 2.88 -5.38 -14.89
N LEU A 117 1.79 -4.66 -15.20
CA LEU A 117 1.11 -4.81 -16.49
C LEU A 117 1.97 -4.30 -17.67
N ILE A 118 2.63 -3.14 -17.54
CA ILE A 118 3.51 -2.58 -18.57
C ILE A 118 4.66 -3.55 -18.89
N ASN A 119 5.24 -4.17 -17.86
CA ASN A 119 6.35 -5.10 -17.98
C ASN A 119 5.94 -6.51 -18.42
N ASP A 120 4.69 -6.73 -18.77
CA ASP A 120 4.13 -8.04 -19.18
C ASP A 120 4.33 -9.15 -18.14
N GLU A 121 4.30 -8.80 -16.86
CA GLU A 121 4.39 -9.80 -15.79
C GLU A 121 3.22 -10.78 -15.85
N LYS A 122 3.49 -12.04 -15.55
CA LYS A 122 2.48 -13.10 -15.51
C LYS A 122 1.87 -13.28 -14.14
N GLU A 123 2.46 -12.63 -13.14
CA GLU A 123 1.96 -12.60 -11.78
C GLU A 123 2.36 -11.29 -11.10
N PHE A 124 1.59 -10.88 -10.11
CA PHE A 124 1.99 -9.84 -9.16
C PHE A 124 1.91 -10.38 -7.74
N GLY A 125 2.49 -9.66 -6.79
CA GLY A 125 2.45 -10.07 -5.39
C GLY A 125 1.91 -8.98 -4.47
N ILE A 126 1.50 -9.42 -3.28
CA ILE A 126 1.21 -8.56 -2.15
C ILE A 126 2.11 -9.01 -1.01
N SER A 127 2.78 -8.08 -0.36
CA SER A 127 3.71 -8.35 0.73
C SER A 127 3.33 -7.55 1.97
N VAL A 128 3.32 -8.19 3.14
CA VAL A 128 3.36 -7.51 4.43
C VAL A 128 4.77 -7.63 4.97
N HIS A 129 5.39 -6.51 5.29
CA HIS A 129 6.80 -6.44 5.69
C HIS A 129 7.00 -5.44 6.82
N PHE A 130 8.08 -5.57 7.56
CA PHE A 130 8.52 -4.54 8.50
C PHE A 130 8.97 -3.29 7.75
N ILE A 131 8.70 -2.11 8.32
CA ILE A 131 9.28 -0.86 7.82
C ILE A 131 10.65 -0.68 8.44
N ASP A 132 11.63 -0.38 7.59
CA ASP A 132 13.00 -0.01 7.93
C ASP A 132 13.37 1.37 7.33
N LYS A 133 14.66 1.70 7.27
CA LYS A 133 15.14 2.98 6.72
C LYS A 133 14.96 3.10 5.20
N GLY A 134 14.81 1.98 4.49
CA GLY A 134 14.63 1.96 3.04
C GLY A 134 13.17 2.03 2.64
N ILE A 135 12.92 2.09 1.35
CA ILE A 135 11.56 2.03 0.80
C ILE A 135 11.24 0.59 0.44
N ASP A 136 10.29 0.00 1.18
CA ASP A 136 9.82 -1.37 1.01
C ASP A 136 10.96 -2.42 1.08
N THR A 137 11.99 -2.17 1.93
CA THR A 137 13.20 -3.02 2.03
C THR A 137 13.23 -3.95 3.25
N GLY A 138 12.34 -3.75 4.21
CA GLY A 138 12.32 -4.52 5.45
C GLY A 138 11.94 -5.98 5.28
N ASP A 139 12.18 -6.77 6.32
CA ASP A 139 11.93 -8.22 6.33
C ASP A 139 10.46 -8.53 6.04
N ILE A 140 10.21 -9.53 5.19
CA ILE A 140 8.87 -9.95 4.79
C ILE A 140 8.26 -10.85 5.87
N ILE A 141 7.03 -10.55 6.27
CA ILE A 141 6.23 -11.33 7.23
C ILE A 141 5.36 -12.34 6.49
N LEU A 142 4.57 -11.84 5.51
CA LEU A 142 3.76 -12.66 4.63
C LEU A 142 3.85 -12.12 3.20
N GLN A 143 3.79 -13.03 2.23
CA GLN A 143 3.71 -12.69 0.82
C GLN A 143 2.82 -13.69 0.08
N LYS A 144 1.94 -13.19 -0.78
CA LYS A 144 1.12 -13.99 -1.70
C LYS A 144 1.27 -13.49 -3.13
N THR A 145 1.21 -14.38 -4.10
CA THR A 145 1.24 -14.06 -5.53
C THR A 145 -0.09 -14.38 -6.20
N TYR A 146 -0.40 -13.63 -7.24
CA TYR A 146 -1.65 -13.71 -7.99
C TYR A 146 -1.34 -13.67 -9.48
N GLU A 147 -1.96 -14.53 -10.26
CA GLU A 147 -1.83 -14.58 -11.72
C GLU A 147 -2.34 -13.28 -12.35
N ILE A 148 -1.69 -12.84 -13.43
CA ILE A 148 -2.13 -11.77 -14.33
C ILE A 148 -2.51 -12.40 -15.68
N LYS A 149 -3.78 -12.30 -16.05
CA LYS A 149 -4.30 -12.78 -17.34
C LYS A 149 -4.30 -11.68 -18.39
N ASP A 150 -4.38 -12.07 -19.65
CA ASP A 150 -4.49 -11.07 -20.74
C ASP A 150 -5.81 -10.27 -20.69
N SER A 151 -6.84 -10.83 -20.05
CA SER A 151 -8.12 -10.13 -19.79
C SER A 151 -8.04 -9.13 -18.64
N ASP A 152 -6.94 -9.12 -17.85
CA ASP A 152 -6.81 -8.22 -16.73
C ASP A 152 -6.26 -6.86 -17.17
N ASP A 153 -6.82 -5.82 -16.58
CA ASP A 153 -6.39 -4.44 -16.67
C ASP A 153 -6.06 -3.88 -15.29
N TYR A 154 -5.67 -2.62 -15.21
CA TYR A 154 -5.39 -1.97 -13.93
C TYR A 154 -6.57 -2.03 -12.96
N THR A 155 -7.81 -1.87 -13.46
CA THR A 155 -9.01 -1.84 -12.62
C THR A 155 -9.30 -3.21 -12.01
N THR A 156 -9.15 -4.30 -12.78
CA THR A 156 -9.33 -5.66 -12.29
C THR A 156 -8.31 -6.00 -11.22
N LEU A 157 -7.02 -5.71 -11.45
CA LEU A 157 -5.97 -5.94 -10.45
C LEU A 157 -6.16 -5.07 -9.21
N LEU A 158 -6.55 -3.79 -9.36
CA LEU A 158 -6.82 -2.91 -8.23
C LEU A 158 -7.97 -3.43 -7.36
N ASN A 159 -9.05 -3.93 -7.97
CA ASN A 159 -10.16 -4.50 -7.22
C ASN A 159 -9.75 -5.77 -6.46
N LEU A 160 -8.93 -6.62 -7.05
CA LEU A 160 -8.33 -7.77 -6.37
C LEU A 160 -7.46 -7.31 -5.18
N CYS A 161 -6.57 -6.34 -5.40
CA CYS A 161 -5.72 -5.78 -4.34
C CYS A 161 -6.53 -5.16 -3.19
N HIS A 162 -7.65 -4.49 -3.45
CA HIS A 162 -8.49 -3.95 -2.38
C HIS A 162 -8.90 -5.02 -1.37
N LYS A 163 -9.19 -6.23 -1.82
CA LYS A 163 -9.59 -7.35 -0.98
C LYS A 163 -8.38 -8.06 -0.39
N GLU A 164 -7.42 -8.42 -1.24
CA GLU A 164 -6.34 -9.32 -0.86
C GLU A 164 -5.26 -8.64 0.01
N CYS A 165 -4.99 -7.33 -0.18
CA CYS A 165 -4.16 -6.57 0.77
C CYS A 165 -4.80 -6.53 2.16
N ALA A 166 -6.11 -6.32 2.24
CA ALA A 166 -6.82 -6.31 3.52
C ALA A 166 -6.81 -7.70 4.19
N ASN A 167 -6.93 -8.78 3.40
CA ASN A 167 -6.84 -10.15 3.90
C ASN A 167 -5.45 -10.45 4.43
N LEU A 168 -4.40 -10.19 3.64
CA LEU A 168 -3.03 -10.51 4.00
C LEU A 168 -2.54 -9.70 5.21
N LEU A 169 -2.93 -8.41 5.29
CA LEU A 169 -2.61 -7.60 6.46
C LEU A 169 -3.31 -8.14 7.70
N TYR A 170 -4.59 -8.49 7.61
CA TYR A 170 -5.32 -9.07 8.73
C TYR A 170 -4.70 -10.42 9.17
N GLU A 171 -4.37 -11.31 8.23
CA GLU A 171 -3.65 -12.56 8.52
C GLU A 171 -2.33 -12.30 9.27
N SER A 172 -1.59 -11.26 8.86
CA SER A 172 -0.36 -10.87 9.56
C SER A 172 -0.62 -10.42 11.01
N LEU A 173 -1.71 -9.69 11.26
CA LEU A 173 -2.08 -9.29 12.62
C LEU A 173 -2.43 -10.49 13.52
N ILE A 174 -3.02 -11.53 12.94
CA ILE A 174 -3.27 -12.79 13.68
C ILE A 174 -1.94 -13.45 14.08
N LEU A 175 -0.93 -13.45 13.20
CA LEU A 175 0.40 -13.97 13.58
C LEU A 175 1.03 -13.20 14.74
N PHE A 176 0.82 -11.87 14.81
CA PHE A 176 1.27 -11.08 15.98
C PHE A 176 0.49 -11.43 17.26
N LEU A 177 -0.81 -11.68 17.15
CA LEU A 177 -1.62 -12.12 18.30
C LEU A 177 -1.17 -13.47 18.86
N GLU A 178 -0.75 -14.38 17.98
CA GLU A 178 -0.33 -15.74 18.31
C GLU A 178 1.15 -15.86 18.66
N ASP A 179 1.89 -14.72 18.66
CA ASP A 179 3.36 -14.67 18.82
C ASP A 179 4.09 -15.63 17.86
N ASN A 180 3.57 -15.76 16.63
CA ASN A 180 4.05 -16.70 15.61
C ASN A 180 4.59 -16.00 14.34
N VAL A 181 5.14 -14.80 14.49
CA VAL A 181 5.71 -14.04 13.36
C VAL A 181 7.07 -14.61 12.96
N LYS A 182 7.16 -15.15 11.75
CA LYS A 182 8.40 -15.68 11.17
C LYS A 182 8.79 -14.83 9.94
N ALA A 183 9.40 -13.68 10.19
CA ALA A 183 9.85 -12.81 9.12
C ALA A 183 11.20 -13.29 8.54
N TYR A 184 11.38 -13.06 7.24
CA TYR A 184 12.60 -13.39 6.52
C TYR A 184 13.14 -12.20 5.73
N LYS A 185 14.46 -12.11 5.61
CA LYS A 185 15.13 -11.06 4.83
C LYS A 185 14.75 -11.13 3.35
N GLN A 186 14.57 -9.99 2.75
CA GLN A 186 14.42 -9.92 1.29
C GLN A 186 15.70 -10.41 0.61
N LYS A 187 15.54 -11.15 -0.50
CA LYS A 187 16.67 -11.54 -1.35
C LYS A 187 17.29 -10.30 -1.99
N GLU A 188 18.58 -10.40 -2.34
CA GLU A 188 19.26 -9.37 -3.15
C GLU A 188 18.64 -9.25 -4.54
N GLY A 189 18.90 -8.14 -5.24
CA GLY A 189 18.51 -7.96 -6.63
C GLY A 189 17.14 -7.36 -6.89
N GLY A 190 16.46 -6.79 -5.90
CA GLY A 190 15.18 -6.09 -6.11
C GLY A 190 15.32 -4.76 -6.87
N PHE A 191 14.22 -4.23 -7.39
CA PHE A 191 14.16 -2.93 -8.05
C PHE A 191 13.00 -2.06 -7.52
N TYR A 192 13.12 -0.76 -7.81
CA TYR A 192 12.17 0.27 -7.38
C TYR A 192 11.35 0.80 -8.56
N CYS A 193 10.05 0.89 -8.39
CA CYS A 193 9.13 1.48 -9.35
C CYS A 193 8.84 2.94 -8.99
N PRO A 194 9.15 3.89 -9.88
CA PRO A 194 8.89 5.30 -9.63
C PRO A 194 7.39 5.64 -9.65
N LYS A 195 7.05 6.76 -9.03
CA LYS A 195 5.72 7.36 -9.19
C LYS A 195 5.55 7.80 -10.64
N ARG A 196 4.44 7.40 -11.28
CA ARG A 196 4.06 7.93 -12.60
C ARG A 196 3.73 9.42 -12.53
N LYS A 197 4.08 10.15 -13.56
CA LYS A 197 3.90 11.60 -13.70
C LYS A 197 3.26 11.91 -15.05
N LYS A 198 2.79 13.15 -15.20
CA LYS A 198 2.24 13.64 -16.48
C LYS A 198 3.26 13.46 -17.62
N GLY A 199 2.84 12.88 -18.71
CA GLY A 199 3.66 12.51 -19.88
C GLY A 199 3.96 11.00 -19.93
N ASP A 200 3.91 10.28 -18.79
CA ASP A 200 4.10 8.83 -18.76
C ASP A 200 2.88 8.06 -19.33
N GLU A 201 1.80 8.75 -19.68
CA GLU A 201 0.60 8.19 -20.29
C GLU A 201 0.62 8.19 -21.82
N ILE A 202 1.68 8.75 -22.44
CA ILE A 202 1.74 8.90 -23.90
C ILE A 202 2.21 7.60 -24.56
N ILE A 203 1.40 7.07 -25.48
CA ILE A 203 1.71 5.85 -26.23
C ILE A 203 2.91 6.11 -27.16
N ASN A 204 3.89 5.23 -27.07
CA ASN A 204 4.98 5.16 -28.05
C ASN A 204 4.63 4.15 -29.15
N TRP A 205 4.25 4.62 -30.32
CA TRP A 205 3.79 3.80 -31.44
C TRP A 205 4.87 2.97 -32.14
N ILE A 206 6.16 3.16 -31.82
CA ILE A 206 7.24 2.32 -32.34
C ILE A 206 7.45 1.02 -31.54
N GLN A 207 6.72 0.86 -30.43
CA GLN A 207 6.72 -0.36 -29.65
C GLN A 207 5.92 -1.49 -30.35
N SER A 208 6.16 -2.73 -29.93
CA SER A 208 5.39 -3.88 -30.42
C SER A 208 3.92 -3.80 -30.01
N THR A 209 3.07 -4.53 -30.75
CA THR A 209 1.63 -4.63 -30.43
C THR A 209 1.41 -5.10 -28.97
N ARG A 210 2.23 -6.02 -28.47
CA ARG A 210 2.13 -6.52 -27.10
C ARG A 210 2.46 -5.44 -26.06
N GLU A 211 3.51 -4.67 -26.27
CA GLU A 211 3.88 -3.55 -25.39
C GLU A 211 2.80 -2.48 -25.38
N ILE A 212 2.26 -2.10 -26.54
CA ILE A 212 1.16 -1.13 -26.64
C ILE A 212 -0.10 -1.65 -25.95
N PHE A 213 -0.47 -2.92 -26.15
CA PHE A 213 -1.58 -3.55 -25.46
C PHE A 213 -1.41 -3.50 -23.93
N ASN A 214 -0.25 -3.92 -23.43
CA ASN A 214 0.08 -3.88 -22.01
C ASN A 214 0.05 -2.45 -21.44
N PHE A 215 0.57 -1.50 -22.19
CA PHE A 215 0.55 -0.09 -21.81
C PHE A 215 -0.87 0.44 -21.67
N ILE A 216 -1.76 0.16 -22.64
CA ILE A 216 -3.16 0.62 -22.62
C ILE A 216 -3.90 -0.02 -21.43
N ARG A 217 -3.82 -1.34 -21.25
CA ARG A 217 -4.51 -2.02 -20.14
C ARG A 217 -3.97 -1.64 -18.75
N ALA A 218 -2.70 -1.25 -18.67
CA ALA A 218 -2.07 -0.75 -17.44
C ALA A 218 -2.55 0.65 -17.07
N LEU A 219 -3.06 1.44 -18.02
CA LEU A 219 -3.46 2.82 -17.88
C LEU A 219 -4.97 3.04 -18.01
N ASN A 220 -5.74 1.97 -17.97
CA ASN A 220 -7.20 2.06 -17.95
C ASN A 220 -7.67 2.66 -16.61
N THR A 221 -7.47 3.97 -16.45
CA THR A 221 -7.82 4.74 -15.25
C THR A 221 -8.50 6.04 -15.61
N LYS A 222 -9.32 6.58 -14.72
CA LYS A 222 -10.04 7.84 -14.97
C LYS A 222 -9.11 9.06 -14.99
N ASP A 223 -7.94 8.99 -14.33
CA ASP A 223 -7.11 10.18 -14.08
C ASP A 223 -5.94 10.32 -15.06
N LEU A 224 -5.29 9.22 -15.46
CA LEU A 224 -4.12 9.17 -16.34
C LEU A 224 -4.27 8.00 -17.31
N GLY A 225 -5.34 8.01 -18.10
CA GLY A 225 -5.55 7.03 -19.14
C GLY A 225 -4.50 7.13 -20.26
N ALA A 226 -4.29 6.02 -20.97
CA ALA A 226 -3.39 6.02 -22.12
C ALA A 226 -3.82 7.09 -23.14
N SER A 227 -2.86 7.82 -23.67
CA SER A 227 -3.11 8.92 -24.61
C SER A 227 -2.13 8.89 -25.77
N TYR A 228 -2.46 9.61 -26.84
CA TYR A 228 -1.55 9.81 -27.96
C TYR A 228 -1.55 11.25 -28.42
N LYS A 229 -0.42 11.70 -28.97
CA LYS A 229 -0.28 13.01 -29.58
C LYS A 229 -0.61 12.90 -31.06
N THR A 230 -1.56 13.71 -31.53
CA THR A 230 -1.71 14.03 -32.97
C THR A 230 -1.02 15.35 -33.26
N ALA A 231 -0.83 15.68 -34.52
CA ALA A 231 -0.24 16.99 -34.93
C ALA A 231 -0.98 18.20 -34.33
N LEU A 232 -2.22 18.03 -33.84
CA LEU A 232 -3.10 19.13 -33.40
C LEU A 232 -3.66 18.95 -31.97
N GLN A 233 -3.72 17.74 -31.37
CA GLN A 233 -4.35 17.52 -30.07
C GLN A 233 -3.87 16.22 -29.38
N ILE A 234 -3.97 16.16 -28.04
CA ILE A 234 -3.85 14.93 -27.27
C ILE A 234 -5.25 14.30 -27.18
N LYS A 235 -5.38 13.02 -27.56
CA LYS A 235 -6.61 12.23 -27.35
C LYS A 235 -6.35 11.13 -26.32
N VAL A 236 -7.32 10.94 -25.43
CA VAL A 236 -7.32 9.87 -24.44
C VAL A 236 -8.14 8.70 -25.00
N ILE A 237 -7.61 7.50 -24.89
CA ILE A 237 -8.24 6.24 -25.30
C ILE A 237 -8.91 5.59 -24.10
#